data_08b91ecf20f207f6199a8c52c33adc3f
#
_entry.id   08b91ecf20f207f6199a8c52c33adc3f
#
_cell.length_a   1.000
_cell.length_b   1.000
_cell.length_c   1.000
_cell.angle_alpha   90.00
_cell.angle_beta   90.00
_cell.angle_gamma   90.00
#
_symmetry.space_group_name_H-M   'P 1'
#
loop_
_entity.id
_entity.type
_entity.pdbx_description
1 polymer ?
#
loop_
_entity_poly.entity_id
_entity_poly.type
_entity_poly.pdbx_seq_one_letter_code
_entity_poly.pdbx_strand_id
1 'polypeptide(L)'
;VESDYRKLENSFKDAIFIDGLNISKFSRAVFEDMLKGGITAANCTCCVWDSFSETMDNISQWKSWFEEHRDLITQVYNAEDIRTAKSKNKVGIILGWQNTSGDDDVRYLALFRELGVRIIQLTYNSQNLVGAGCWETNDSGLSDFGRHVIDEMNKLGILIDLSHVGPKTSSDAIKFSKKPVAYTHCCPMLKKHARNKPD
;
A
#
# COMPACT_ATOMS: atom_id res chain seq x y z
N VAL A 1 23.10 -30.87 2.48
CA VAL A 1 22.91 -29.42 2.75
C VAL A 1 22.82 -28.65 1.44
N GLU A 2 23.80 -28.77 0.52
CA GLU A 2 23.79 -28.05 -0.79
C GLU A 2 22.64 -28.49 -1.72
N SER A 3 22.24 -29.75 -1.68
CA SER A 3 21.10 -30.29 -2.42
C SER A 3 19.75 -29.75 -1.90
N ASP A 4 19.66 -29.43 -0.61
CA ASP A 4 18.43 -28.93 0.00
C ASP A 4 18.24 -27.43 -0.30
N TYR A 5 19.34 -26.65 -0.34
CA TYR A 5 19.28 -25.25 -0.78
C TYR A 5 18.86 -25.12 -2.24
N ARG A 6 19.39 -25.95 -3.14
CA ARG A 6 18.97 -25.96 -4.56
C ARG A 6 17.50 -26.37 -4.76
N LYS A 7 16.97 -27.27 -3.92
CA LYS A 7 15.55 -27.61 -3.94
C LYS A 7 14.68 -26.45 -3.46
N LEU A 8 15.13 -25.73 -2.43
CA LEU A 8 14.46 -24.53 -1.94
C LEU A 8 14.48 -23.41 -3.00
N GLU A 9 15.63 -23.12 -3.61
CA GLU A 9 15.73 -22.14 -4.70
C GLU A 9 14.76 -22.46 -5.86
N ASN A 10 14.68 -23.71 -6.28
CA ASN A 10 13.78 -24.13 -7.34
C ASN A 10 12.30 -24.04 -6.92
N SER A 11 11.95 -24.28 -5.65
CA SER A 11 10.57 -24.18 -5.17
C SER A 11 10.06 -22.73 -5.10
N PHE A 12 10.97 -21.75 -4.98
CA PHE A 12 10.60 -20.33 -4.95
C PHE A 12 10.70 -19.62 -6.31
N LYS A 13 11.28 -20.27 -7.31
CA LYS A 13 11.52 -19.67 -8.63
C LYS A 13 10.22 -19.13 -9.28
N ASP A 14 9.11 -19.86 -9.11
CA ASP A 14 7.82 -19.50 -9.68
C ASP A 14 6.92 -18.75 -8.68
N ALA A 15 7.36 -18.59 -7.45
CA ALA A 15 6.59 -17.88 -6.42
C ALA A 15 6.45 -16.40 -6.76
N ILE A 16 5.28 -15.84 -6.43
CA ILE A 16 5.01 -14.40 -6.51
C ILE A 16 5.34 -13.80 -5.15
N PHE A 17 6.34 -12.90 -5.11
CA PHE A 17 6.72 -12.15 -3.92
C PHE A 17 6.23 -10.72 -4.04
N ILE A 18 5.34 -10.32 -3.13
CA ILE A 18 4.81 -8.97 -3.06
C ILE A 18 5.32 -8.30 -1.79
N ASP A 19 6.10 -7.22 -1.95
CA ASP A 19 6.47 -6.35 -0.84
C ASP A 19 5.25 -5.49 -0.46
N GLY A 20 4.80 -5.61 0.79
CA GLY A 20 3.62 -4.92 1.29
C GLY A 20 3.78 -3.41 1.41
N LEU A 21 5.01 -2.91 1.54
CA LEU A 21 5.32 -1.48 1.53
C LEU A 21 6.78 -1.22 1.16
N ASN A 22 7.00 -0.32 0.22
CA ASN A 22 8.31 0.20 -0.11
C ASN A 22 8.27 1.73 -0.19
N ILE A 23 9.17 2.38 0.57
CA ILE A 23 9.32 3.84 0.65
C ILE A 23 10.75 4.29 0.32
N SER A 24 11.46 3.54 -0.49
CA SER A 24 12.84 3.84 -0.91
C SER A 24 12.95 5.17 -1.65
N LYS A 25 14.15 5.72 -1.70
CA LYS A 25 14.49 6.78 -2.67
C LYS A 25 14.61 6.14 -4.05
N PHE A 26 13.49 6.05 -4.74
CA PHE A 26 13.38 5.33 -5.99
C PHE A 26 14.34 5.86 -7.05
N SER A 27 14.99 4.96 -7.73
CA SER A 27 15.95 5.20 -8.81
C SER A 27 16.12 3.91 -9.60
N ARG A 28 16.77 3.98 -10.77
CA ARG A 28 17.09 2.80 -11.57
C ARG A 28 17.79 1.72 -10.73
N ALA A 29 18.77 2.11 -9.90
CA ALA A 29 19.51 1.16 -9.05
C ALA A 29 18.59 0.42 -8.07
N VAL A 30 17.63 1.12 -7.46
CA VAL A 30 16.64 0.50 -6.56
C VAL A 30 15.76 -0.49 -7.32
N PHE A 31 15.30 -0.16 -8.52
CA PHE A 31 14.49 -1.07 -9.34
C PHE A 31 15.28 -2.31 -9.78
N GLU A 32 16.56 -2.15 -10.11
CA GLU A 32 17.47 -3.28 -10.39
C GLU A 32 17.68 -4.17 -9.17
N ASP A 33 17.83 -3.59 -7.98
CA ASP A 33 17.99 -4.34 -6.74
C ASP A 33 16.72 -5.08 -6.33
N MET A 34 15.54 -4.46 -6.51
CA MET A 34 14.25 -5.14 -6.32
C MET A 34 14.13 -6.36 -7.25
N LEU A 35 14.48 -6.21 -8.52
CA LEU A 35 14.46 -7.30 -9.50
C LEU A 35 15.45 -8.41 -9.14
N LYS A 36 16.69 -8.05 -8.80
CA LYS A 36 17.73 -9.01 -8.35
C LYS A 36 17.31 -9.73 -7.07
N GLY A 37 16.62 -9.03 -6.15
CA GLY A 37 16.06 -9.60 -4.91
C GLY A 37 14.86 -10.51 -5.13
N GLY A 38 14.38 -10.67 -6.36
CA GLY A 38 13.25 -11.55 -6.69
C GLY A 38 11.88 -10.96 -6.36
N ILE A 39 11.77 -9.65 -6.08
CA ILE A 39 10.50 -8.97 -5.85
C ILE A 39 9.68 -9.01 -7.15
N THR A 40 8.49 -9.58 -7.08
CA THR A 40 7.56 -9.63 -8.21
C THR A 40 6.74 -8.34 -8.31
N ALA A 41 6.27 -7.83 -7.16
CA ALA A 41 5.58 -6.56 -7.09
C ALA A 41 5.82 -5.90 -5.73
N ALA A 42 5.65 -4.58 -5.68
CA ALA A 42 5.75 -3.82 -4.43
C ALA A 42 4.66 -2.75 -4.36
N ASN A 43 4.09 -2.58 -3.17
CA ASN A 43 3.29 -1.41 -2.82
C ASN A 43 4.24 -0.23 -2.58
N CYS A 44 4.30 0.70 -3.52
CA CYS A 44 5.18 1.85 -3.46
C CYS A 44 4.38 3.10 -3.10
N THR A 45 4.77 3.75 -2.02
CA THR A 45 4.08 4.94 -1.52
C THR A 45 4.27 6.12 -2.46
N CYS A 46 3.17 6.73 -2.87
CA CYS A 46 3.17 7.97 -3.64
C CYS A 46 2.68 9.18 -2.83
N CYS A 47 2.12 8.97 -1.63
CA CYS A 47 1.62 10.03 -0.76
C CYS A 47 1.60 9.56 0.70
N VAL A 48 1.93 10.46 1.64
CA VAL A 48 1.77 10.28 3.09
C VAL A 48 1.08 11.51 3.71
N TRP A 49 1.75 12.66 3.71
CA TRP A 49 1.26 13.93 4.25
C TRP A 49 1.09 15.01 3.17
N ASP A 50 1.26 14.59 1.93
CA ASP A 50 1.27 15.48 0.77
C ASP A 50 -0.12 16.08 0.56
N SER A 51 -0.16 17.34 0.14
CA SER A 51 -1.36 17.99 -0.38
C SER A 51 -1.81 17.35 -1.70
N PHE A 52 -3.00 17.69 -2.17
CA PHE A 52 -3.48 17.23 -3.48
C PHE A 52 -2.48 17.53 -4.61
N SER A 53 -1.94 18.76 -4.66
CA SER A 53 -0.98 19.15 -5.69
C SER A 53 0.30 18.32 -5.63
N GLU A 54 0.88 18.17 -4.43
CA GLU A 54 2.09 17.37 -4.24
C GLU A 54 1.86 15.90 -4.57
N THR A 55 0.68 15.36 -4.23
CA THR A 55 0.29 13.99 -4.61
C THR A 55 0.23 13.83 -6.13
N MET A 56 -0.30 14.83 -6.86
CA MET A 56 -0.34 14.82 -8.32
C MET A 56 1.07 14.87 -8.92
N ASP A 57 1.96 15.66 -8.33
CA ASP A 57 3.38 15.72 -8.74
C ASP A 57 4.07 14.37 -8.53
N ASN A 58 3.85 13.73 -7.39
CA ASN A 58 4.39 12.40 -7.08
C ASN A 58 3.87 11.32 -8.05
N ILE A 59 2.57 11.33 -8.37
CA ILE A 59 2.00 10.41 -9.36
C ILE A 59 2.57 10.68 -10.75
N SER A 60 2.73 11.95 -11.13
CA SER A 60 3.34 12.35 -12.40
C SER A 60 4.78 11.83 -12.50
N GLN A 61 5.55 11.92 -11.41
CA GLN A 61 6.90 11.35 -11.36
C GLN A 61 6.89 9.83 -11.56
N TRP A 62 5.94 9.10 -10.95
CA TRP A 62 5.79 7.67 -11.19
C TRP A 62 5.46 7.35 -12.65
N LYS A 63 4.60 8.16 -13.30
CA LYS A 63 4.30 8.00 -14.74
C LYS A 63 5.55 8.16 -15.59
N SER A 64 6.41 9.14 -15.27
CA SER A 64 7.69 9.34 -15.95
C SER A 64 8.62 8.13 -15.74
N TRP A 65 8.73 7.61 -14.52
CA TRP A 65 9.57 6.43 -14.25
C TRP A 65 9.08 5.16 -14.96
N PHE A 66 7.78 4.97 -15.14
CA PHE A 66 7.27 3.82 -15.92
C PHE A 66 7.70 3.87 -17.38
N GLU A 67 7.86 5.05 -17.97
CA GLU A 67 8.39 5.20 -19.32
C GLU A 67 9.92 5.07 -19.34
N GLU A 68 10.62 5.77 -18.46
CA GLU A 68 12.08 5.80 -18.39
C GLU A 68 12.68 4.43 -18.06
N HIS A 69 12.05 3.68 -17.15
CA HIS A 69 12.52 2.39 -16.66
C HIS A 69 11.62 1.23 -17.09
N ARG A 70 10.98 1.35 -18.25
CA ARG A 70 10.08 0.34 -18.79
C ARG A 70 10.71 -1.05 -19.02
N ASP A 71 12.04 -1.12 -19.00
CA ASP A 71 12.80 -2.37 -19.02
C ASP A 71 12.78 -3.10 -17.67
N LEU A 72 12.62 -2.39 -16.55
CA LEU A 72 12.71 -2.91 -15.18
C LEU A 72 11.37 -2.98 -14.46
N ILE A 73 10.51 -1.98 -14.64
CA ILE A 73 9.26 -1.85 -13.89
C ILE A 73 8.03 -1.74 -14.80
N THR A 74 6.87 -2.01 -14.22
CA THR A 74 5.57 -1.80 -14.87
C THR A 74 4.51 -1.44 -13.83
N GLN A 75 3.57 -0.57 -14.19
CA GLN A 75 2.46 -0.23 -13.29
C GLN A 75 1.49 -1.39 -13.17
N VAL A 76 0.99 -1.63 -11.95
CA VAL A 76 -0.02 -2.63 -11.63
C VAL A 76 -1.37 -1.97 -11.44
N TYR A 77 -2.36 -2.40 -12.19
CA TYR A 77 -3.75 -1.99 -12.07
C TYR A 77 -4.65 -3.10 -11.52
N ASN A 78 -4.22 -4.36 -11.62
CA ASN A 78 -4.96 -5.55 -11.17
C ASN A 78 -3.98 -6.72 -10.92
N ALA A 79 -4.50 -7.82 -10.37
CA ALA A 79 -3.68 -8.98 -10.03
C ALA A 79 -3.01 -9.67 -11.24
N GLU A 80 -3.62 -9.58 -12.43
CA GLU A 80 -3.03 -10.16 -13.63
C GLU A 80 -1.80 -9.40 -14.11
N ASP A 81 -1.75 -8.08 -13.86
CA ASP A 81 -0.57 -7.28 -14.16
C ASP A 81 0.65 -7.75 -13.34
N ILE A 82 0.44 -8.25 -12.10
CA ILE A 82 1.52 -8.83 -11.28
C ILE A 82 2.07 -10.10 -11.94
N ARG A 83 1.19 -10.98 -12.43
CA ARG A 83 1.62 -12.19 -13.16
C ARG A 83 2.35 -11.84 -14.45
N THR A 84 1.85 -10.85 -15.17
CA THR A 84 2.47 -10.31 -16.37
C THR A 84 3.84 -9.71 -16.09
N ALA A 85 4.00 -8.96 -14.99
CA ALA A 85 5.29 -8.43 -14.57
C ALA A 85 6.29 -9.58 -14.31
N LYS A 86 5.87 -10.62 -13.58
CA LYS A 86 6.68 -11.83 -13.34
C LYS A 86 7.11 -12.48 -14.64
N SER A 87 6.19 -12.73 -15.55
CA SER A 87 6.48 -13.40 -16.83
C SER A 87 7.42 -12.61 -17.73
N LYS A 88 7.41 -11.28 -17.60
CA LYS A 88 8.27 -10.35 -18.36
C LYS A 88 9.56 -10.01 -17.64
N ASN A 89 9.83 -10.64 -16.49
CA ASN A 89 10.99 -10.35 -15.64
C ASN A 89 11.10 -8.86 -15.28
N LYS A 90 9.98 -8.28 -14.81
CA LYS A 90 9.89 -6.90 -14.34
C LYS A 90 9.33 -6.87 -12.91
N VAL A 91 9.52 -5.76 -12.23
CA VAL A 91 8.86 -5.50 -10.95
C VAL A 91 7.54 -4.76 -11.21
N GLY A 92 6.45 -5.33 -10.73
CA GLY A 92 5.14 -4.67 -10.73
C GLY A 92 5.05 -3.61 -9.63
N ILE A 93 4.79 -2.36 -9.98
CA ILE A 93 4.63 -1.27 -9.01
C ILE A 93 3.14 -1.04 -8.76
N ILE A 94 2.73 -1.27 -7.52
CA ILE A 94 1.39 -0.94 -7.03
C ILE A 94 1.49 0.44 -6.39
N LEU A 95 0.82 1.44 -6.91
CA LEU A 95 0.80 2.77 -6.29
C LEU A 95 -0.06 2.72 -5.03
N GLY A 96 0.55 3.06 -3.91
CA GLY A 96 -0.08 3.11 -2.61
C GLY A 96 -0.09 4.51 -2.00
N TRP A 97 -1.00 4.73 -1.08
CA TRP A 97 -1.17 5.96 -0.33
C TRP A 97 -1.30 5.66 1.15
N GLN A 98 -0.46 6.25 1.99
CA GLN A 98 -0.40 5.90 3.41
C GLN A 98 -1.26 6.77 4.33
N ASN A 99 -2.08 7.67 3.80
CA ASN A 99 -2.93 8.52 4.63
C ASN A 99 -4.04 9.17 3.80
N THR A 100 -5.27 9.16 4.28
CA THR A 100 -6.40 9.83 3.62
C THR A 100 -6.59 11.29 4.08
N SER A 101 -5.60 11.89 4.76
CA SER A 101 -5.74 13.22 5.38
C SER A 101 -5.63 14.39 4.40
N GLY A 102 -5.20 14.17 3.17
CA GLY A 102 -5.04 15.26 2.19
C GLY A 102 -6.32 15.68 1.49
N ASP A 103 -7.38 14.88 1.61
CA ASP A 103 -8.62 15.09 0.87
C ASP A 103 -9.84 14.91 1.76
N ASP A 104 -10.60 15.97 1.91
CA ASP A 104 -11.91 15.98 2.54
C ASP A 104 -13.05 15.67 1.54
N ASP A 105 -12.71 15.36 0.28
CA ASP A 105 -13.67 15.04 -0.78
C ASP A 105 -13.51 13.60 -1.28
N VAL A 106 -14.45 12.74 -0.86
CA VAL A 106 -14.49 11.32 -1.24
C VAL A 106 -14.48 11.10 -2.77
N ARG A 107 -14.93 12.10 -3.55
CA ARG A 107 -14.96 12.02 -5.03
C ARG A 107 -13.57 11.90 -5.64
N TYR A 108 -12.54 12.39 -4.96
CA TYR A 108 -11.16 12.28 -5.45
C TYR A 108 -10.62 10.86 -5.46
N LEU A 109 -11.20 9.95 -4.66
CA LEU A 109 -10.82 8.54 -4.70
C LEU A 109 -10.98 7.92 -6.10
N ALA A 110 -12.02 8.33 -6.84
CA ALA A 110 -12.23 7.88 -8.21
C ALA A 110 -11.11 8.37 -9.15
N LEU A 111 -10.67 9.62 -9.01
CA LEU A 111 -9.55 10.17 -9.79
C LEU A 111 -8.24 9.43 -9.49
N PHE A 112 -7.93 9.21 -8.22
CA PHE A 112 -6.73 8.46 -7.83
C PHE A 112 -6.77 7.02 -8.31
N ARG A 113 -7.95 6.40 -8.30
CA ARG A 113 -8.16 5.06 -8.87
C ARG A 113 -7.85 5.02 -10.37
N GLU A 114 -8.30 6.01 -11.13
CA GLU A 114 -8.01 6.15 -12.58
C GLU A 114 -6.50 6.39 -12.81
N LEU A 115 -5.85 7.21 -11.98
CA LEU A 115 -4.41 7.44 -12.04
C LEU A 115 -3.57 6.22 -11.64
N GLY A 116 -4.19 5.22 -11.04
CA GLY A 116 -3.57 3.92 -10.77
C GLY A 116 -3.29 3.61 -9.33
N VAL A 117 -3.76 4.41 -8.37
CA VAL A 117 -3.68 4.06 -6.94
C VAL A 117 -4.57 2.85 -6.66
N ARG A 118 -4.04 1.87 -5.91
CA ARG A 118 -4.73 0.60 -5.64
C ARG A 118 -4.82 0.24 -4.17
N ILE A 119 -4.00 0.84 -3.34
CA ILE A 119 -3.95 0.60 -1.90
C ILE A 119 -4.00 1.97 -1.22
N ILE A 120 -4.91 2.17 -0.27
CA ILE A 120 -4.99 3.39 0.53
C ILE A 120 -5.12 3.01 1.99
N GLN A 121 -4.23 3.53 2.81
CA GLN A 121 -4.22 3.43 4.25
C GLN A 121 -5.10 4.52 4.85
N LEU A 122 -5.94 4.18 5.83
CA LEU A 122 -6.96 5.08 6.36
C LEU A 122 -6.38 6.24 7.16
N THR A 123 -5.36 5.99 7.98
CA THR A 123 -4.71 7.02 8.84
C THR A 123 -3.21 6.77 8.89
N TYR A 124 -2.42 7.80 9.18
CA TYR A 124 -0.98 7.64 9.44
C TYR A 124 -0.64 8.15 10.84
N ASN A 125 -0.53 7.24 11.80
CA ASN A 125 -0.19 7.45 13.20
C ASN A 125 -1.18 8.32 14.00
N SER A 126 -1.49 9.51 13.52
CA SER A 126 -2.40 10.48 14.15
C SER A 126 -3.83 10.37 13.64
N GLN A 127 -4.75 11.01 14.35
CA GLN A 127 -6.14 11.13 13.92
C GLN A 127 -6.27 12.01 12.67
N ASN A 128 -7.15 11.60 11.74
CA ASN A 128 -7.63 12.40 10.63
C ASN A 128 -9.16 12.36 10.56
N LEU A 129 -9.76 12.84 9.46
CA LEU A 129 -11.22 12.84 9.30
C LEU A 129 -11.84 11.43 9.25
N VAL A 130 -11.06 10.41 8.89
CA VAL A 130 -11.54 9.02 8.76
C VAL A 130 -11.63 8.32 10.12
N GLY A 131 -10.65 8.54 10.99
CA GLY A 131 -10.59 7.88 12.29
C GLY A 131 -9.28 8.14 13.01
N ALA A 132 -9.04 7.40 14.08
CA ALA A 132 -7.83 7.52 14.89
C ALA A 132 -6.68 6.69 14.31
N GLY A 133 -5.46 7.25 14.37
CA GLY A 133 -4.22 6.53 14.10
C GLY A 133 -3.73 5.76 15.35
N CYS A 134 -2.70 4.94 15.15
CA CYS A 134 -2.18 4.05 16.18
C CYS A 134 -1.48 4.78 17.35
N TRP A 135 -1.11 6.04 17.18
CA TRP A 135 -0.51 6.85 18.22
C TRP A 135 -1.52 7.60 19.11
N GLU A 136 -2.78 7.61 18.69
CA GLU A 136 -3.80 8.29 19.49
C GLU A 136 -4.02 7.62 20.84
N THR A 137 -4.09 8.44 21.89
CA THR A 137 -4.42 7.98 23.25
C THR A 137 -5.88 7.58 23.36
N ASN A 138 -6.76 8.32 22.66
CA ASN A 138 -8.19 8.06 22.61
C ASN A 138 -8.62 7.69 21.19
N ASP A 139 -8.71 6.41 20.91
CA ASP A 139 -9.23 5.90 19.65
C ASP A 139 -10.76 5.86 19.71
N SER A 140 -11.40 6.86 19.14
CA SER A 140 -12.86 6.95 19.05
C SER A 140 -13.50 6.01 18.01
N GLY A 141 -12.68 5.37 17.18
CA GLY A 141 -13.13 4.50 16.10
C GLY A 141 -13.32 5.22 14.78
N LEU A 142 -14.01 4.54 13.87
CA LEU A 142 -14.29 5.04 12.52
C LEU A 142 -15.36 6.15 12.55
N SER A 143 -15.05 7.27 11.93
CA SER A 143 -16.01 8.39 11.78
C SER A 143 -17.09 8.08 10.73
N ASP A 144 -18.15 8.92 10.65
CA ASP A 144 -19.13 8.83 9.58
C ASP A 144 -18.51 9.13 8.20
N PHE A 145 -17.59 10.10 8.14
CA PHE A 145 -16.81 10.37 6.94
C PHE A 145 -15.96 9.15 6.55
N GLY A 146 -15.32 8.49 7.53
CA GLY A 146 -14.56 7.26 7.31
C GLY A 146 -15.41 6.12 6.74
N ARG A 147 -16.70 6.02 7.13
CA ARG A 147 -17.63 5.05 6.53
C ARG A 147 -17.88 5.34 5.06
N HIS A 148 -18.06 6.61 4.68
CA HIS A 148 -18.21 7.00 3.28
C HIS A 148 -16.95 6.71 2.47
N VAL A 149 -15.76 6.95 3.03
CA VAL A 149 -14.47 6.60 2.40
C VAL A 149 -14.38 5.10 2.16
N ILE A 150 -14.69 4.27 3.15
CA ILE A 150 -14.65 2.80 3.01
C ILE A 150 -15.67 2.31 1.96
N ASP A 151 -16.90 2.83 1.97
CA ASP A 151 -17.92 2.45 0.98
C ASP A 151 -17.43 2.78 -0.44
N GLU A 152 -16.81 3.95 -0.65
CA GLU A 152 -16.29 4.34 -1.95
C GLU A 152 -15.08 3.51 -2.37
N MET A 153 -14.13 3.27 -1.46
CA MET A 153 -13.00 2.37 -1.72
C MET A 153 -13.47 0.96 -2.11
N ASN A 154 -14.49 0.44 -1.44
CA ASN A 154 -15.10 -0.87 -1.77
C ASN A 154 -15.71 -0.89 -3.17
N LYS A 155 -16.42 0.18 -3.60
CA LYS A 155 -16.98 0.32 -4.95
C LYS A 155 -15.89 0.38 -6.01
N LEU A 156 -14.85 1.17 -5.76
CA LEU A 156 -13.75 1.40 -6.67
C LEU A 156 -12.75 0.23 -6.73
N GLY A 157 -12.84 -0.74 -5.82
CA GLY A 157 -11.88 -1.83 -5.72
C GLY A 157 -10.49 -1.35 -5.31
N ILE A 158 -10.42 -0.36 -4.41
CA ILE A 158 -9.20 0.08 -3.74
C ILE A 158 -9.05 -0.74 -2.45
N LEU A 159 -7.90 -1.36 -2.24
CA LEU A 159 -7.60 -2.10 -1.02
C LEU A 159 -7.44 -1.16 0.16
N ILE A 160 -8.18 -1.43 1.22
CA ILE A 160 -8.07 -0.71 2.49
C ILE A 160 -6.89 -1.28 3.27
N ASP A 161 -5.91 -0.42 3.57
CA ASP A 161 -4.78 -0.75 4.43
C ASP A 161 -5.03 -0.21 5.84
N LEU A 162 -4.88 -1.06 6.84
CA LEU A 162 -5.07 -0.78 8.26
C LEU A 162 -3.75 -0.55 9.01
N SER A 163 -2.62 -0.54 8.31
CA SER A 163 -1.33 -0.17 8.90
C SER A 163 -1.41 1.24 9.48
N HIS A 164 -0.75 1.50 10.59
CA HIS A 164 -0.80 2.77 11.34
C HIS A 164 -2.18 3.22 11.86
N VAL A 165 -3.23 2.42 11.66
CA VAL A 165 -4.60 2.72 12.12
C VAL A 165 -4.77 2.31 13.57
N GLY A 166 -5.56 3.07 14.33
CA GLY A 166 -5.87 2.75 15.72
C GLY A 166 -6.64 1.43 15.86
N PRO A 167 -6.50 0.72 17.00
CA PRO A 167 -7.11 -0.61 17.17
C PRO A 167 -8.63 -0.61 17.03
N LYS A 168 -9.32 0.40 17.59
CA LYS A 168 -10.78 0.50 17.51
C LYS A 168 -11.22 0.92 16.09
N THR A 169 -10.54 1.90 15.50
CA THR A 169 -10.78 2.30 14.11
C THR A 169 -10.58 1.13 13.16
N SER A 170 -9.53 0.32 13.34
CA SER A 170 -9.30 -0.91 12.57
C SER A 170 -10.43 -1.93 12.73
N SER A 171 -10.86 -2.19 13.99
CA SER A 171 -11.97 -3.10 14.28
C SER A 171 -13.27 -2.65 13.63
N ASP A 172 -13.56 -1.34 13.68
CA ASP A 172 -14.75 -0.77 13.06
C ASP A 172 -14.68 -0.87 11.53
N ALA A 173 -13.51 -0.59 10.93
CA ALA A 173 -13.29 -0.71 9.50
C ALA A 173 -13.44 -2.16 9.00
N ILE A 174 -12.88 -3.15 9.72
CA ILE A 174 -13.04 -4.58 9.40
C ILE A 174 -14.51 -5.00 9.41
N LYS A 175 -15.28 -4.54 10.40
CA LYS A 175 -16.70 -4.88 10.51
C LYS A 175 -17.56 -4.19 9.46
N PHE A 176 -17.18 -2.99 9.05
CA PHE A 176 -17.94 -2.17 8.12
C PHE A 176 -17.65 -2.48 6.66
N SER A 177 -16.41 -2.81 6.32
CA SER A 177 -15.99 -3.09 4.95
C SER A 177 -16.70 -4.33 4.38
N LYS A 178 -17.17 -4.23 3.16
CA LYS A 178 -17.78 -5.32 2.38
C LYS A 178 -16.76 -6.09 1.54
N LYS A 179 -15.50 -5.66 1.55
CA LYS A 179 -14.38 -6.26 0.83
C LYS A 179 -13.25 -6.58 1.81
N PRO A 180 -12.35 -7.50 1.47
CA PRO A 180 -11.18 -7.76 2.29
C PRO A 180 -10.37 -6.49 2.55
N VAL A 181 -9.82 -6.38 3.74
CA VAL A 181 -8.88 -5.34 4.16
C VAL A 181 -7.54 -5.99 4.48
N ALA A 182 -6.46 -5.23 4.57
CA ALA A 182 -5.14 -5.77 4.85
C ALA A 182 -4.38 -4.91 5.88
N TYR A 183 -3.44 -5.52 6.56
CA TYR A 183 -2.30 -4.86 7.16
C TYR A 183 -1.12 -5.11 6.23
N THR A 184 -0.70 -4.11 5.47
CA THR A 184 0.37 -4.27 4.48
C THR A 184 1.74 -4.28 5.14
N HIS A 185 1.89 -3.51 6.23
CA HIS A 185 3.11 -3.40 7.02
C HIS A 185 2.74 -3.08 8.47
N CYS A 186 2.94 -4.00 9.36
CA CYS A 186 2.70 -3.77 10.77
C CYS A 186 3.55 -4.71 11.63
N CYS A 187 3.78 -4.31 12.87
CA CYS A 187 4.26 -5.22 13.89
C CYS A 187 3.04 -5.75 14.66
N PRO A 188 2.64 -7.02 14.46
CA PRO A 188 1.46 -7.56 15.13
C PRO A 188 1.69 -7.60 16.64
N MET A 189 0.69 -7.17 17.40
CA MET A 189 0.74 -7.20 18.86
C MET A 189 0.57 -8.65 19.35
N LEU A 190 1.69 -9.31 19.60
CA LEU A 190 1.72 -10.62 20.22
C LEU A 190 1.81 -10.47 21.75
N LYS A 191 0.70 -10.77 22.47
CA LYS A 191 0.56 -10.68 23.93
C LYS A 191 0.80 -9.26 24.47
N LYS A 192 1.83 -8.99 25.22
CA LYS A 192 2.07 -7.71 25.93
C LYS A 192 2.97 -6.74 25.19
N HIS A 193 3.35 -7.01 23.97
CA HIS A 193 4.21 -6.10 23.24
C HIS A 193 3.41 -4.94 22.65
N ALA A 194 3.92 -3.79 22.95
CA ALA A 194 3.27 -2.54 22.66
C ALA A 194 3.15 -2.29 21.16
N ARG A 195 2.12 -1.66 20.87
CA ARG A 195 1.84 -0.70 19.82
C ARG A 195 3.12 -0.02 19.31
N ASN A 196 3.17 0.33 18.04
CA ASN A 196 4.04 1.37 17.52
C ASN A 196 3.63 2.74 18.09
N LYS A 197 3.75 2.91 19.42
CA LYS A 197 3.62 4.21 20.07
C LYS A 197 5.00 4.75 20.31
N PRO A 198 5.26 6.05 20.08
CA PRO A 198 6.40 6.69 20.69
C PRO A 198 6.19 6.65 22.22
N ASP A 199 7.27 6.43 22.94
CA ASP A 199 7.29 6.55 24.41
C ASP A 199 7.02 7.98 24.85
#